data_672b83175a52a82a62505af658045071
#
_entry.id   672b83175a52a82a62505af658045071
#
_cell.length_a   1.000
_cell.length_b   1.000
_cell.length_c   1.000
_cell.angle_alpha   90.00
_cell.angle_beta   90.00
_cell.angle_gamma   90.00
#
_symmetry.space_group_name_H-M   'P 1'
#
loop_
_entity.id
_entity.type
_entity.pdbx_description
1 polymer ?
#
loop_
_entity_poly.entity_id
_entity_poly.type
_entity_poly.pdbx_seq_one_letter_code
_entity_poly.pdbx_strand_id
1 'polypeptide(L)'
;MGRVNWRPGNMLYPLPAVMVSVADKDGKPNIFTVAWTGTVCSNPPMVSISVRPERYSYHCIEETGEFVINLTTKELTKAADFCGVRSGRDVDKFAEMNLTPWPGQKVSVPQIAESQIGRAHV
;
A
#
# COMPACT_ATOMS: atom_id res chain seq x y z
N MET A 1 10.60 -3.99 39.01
CA MET A 1 10.28 -3.85 37.59
C MET A 1 11.49 -4.24 36.77
N GLY A 2 11.40 -5.32 36.01
CA GLY A 2 12.48 -5.83 35.18
C GLY A 2 12.53 -5.19 33.80
N ARG A 3 13.74 -4.89 33.30
CA ARG A 3 13.96 -4.48 31.93
C ARG A 3 14.79 -5.56 31.23
N VAL A 4 14.49 -5.80 29.98
CA VAL A 4 15.21 -6.76 29.15
C VAL A 4 15.87 -6.01 28.00
N ASN A 5 17.17 -6.24 27.81
CA ASN A 5 17.91 -5.71 26.66
C ASN A 5 17.75 -6.63 25.47
N TRP A 6 17.24 -6.08 24.38
CA TRP A 6 17.06 -6.80 23.12
C TRP A 6 18.10 -6.37 22.10
N ARG A 7 18.32 -7.24 21.10
CA ARG A 7 19.14 -6.85 19.95
C ARG A 7 18.47 -5.69 19.22
N PRO A 8 19.25 -4.81 18.59
CA PRO A 8 18.70 -3.78 17.71
C PRO A 8 17.79 -4.39 16.65
N GLY A 9 16.65 -3.76 16.41
CA GLY A 9 15.64 -4.22 15.44
C GLY A 9 14.58 -3.16 15.21
N ASN A 10 13.62 -3.48 14.36
CA ASN A 10 12.55 -2.58 13.94
C ASN A 10 11.22 -2.85 14.68
N MET A 11 11.25 -3.26 15.92
CA MET A 11 10.13 -3.83 16.67
C MET A 11 9.13 -2.79 17.16
N LEU A 12 8.56 -2.02 16.25
CA LEU A 12 7.45 -1.10 16.54
C LEU A 12 6.12 -1.79 16.15
N TYR A 13 5.62 -2.62 17.04
CA TYR A 13 4.38 -3.38 16.83
C TYR A 13 3.30 -3.00 17.84
N PRO A 14 2.02 -3.07 17.47
CA PRO A 14 1.49 -3.45 16.15
C PRO A 14 1.64 -2.34 15.11
N LEU A 15 1.76 -2.75 13.84
CA LEU A 15 1.80 -1.86 12.69
C LEU A 15 0.52 -1.99 11.87
N PRO A 16 0.00 -0.91 11.29
CA PRO A 16 -1.10 -1.02 10.35
C PRO A 16 -0.61 -1.72 9.07
N ALA A 17 -1.45 -2.56 8.49
CA ALA A 17 -1.21 -3.14 7.17
C ALA A 17 -2.23 -2.54 6.20
N VAL A 18 -1.73 -1.75 5.25
CA VAL A 18 -2.58 -1.09 4.26
C VAL A 18 -2.29 -1.64 2.87
N MET A 19 -3.29 -1.56 2.00
CA MET A 19 -3.15 -1.95 0.60
C MET A 19 -2.89 -0.70 -0.23
N VAL A 20 -1.70 -0.60 -0.82
CA VAL A 20 -1.32 0.56 -1.63
C VAL A 20 -1.54 0.21 -3.09
N SER A 21 -2.36 0.98 -3.77
CA SER A 21 -2.57 0.86 -5.21
C SER A 21 -1.72 1.87 -5.96
N VAL A 22 -1.15 1.41 -7.05
CA VAL A 22 -0.27 2.16 -7.96
C VAL A 22 -0.64 1.83 -9.39
N ALA A 23 -0.09 2.56 -10.33
CA ALA A 23 -0.15 2.22 -11.75
C ALA A 23 1.17 2.59 -12.40
N ASP A 24 1.53 1.91 -13.49
CA ASP A 24 2.67 2.31 -14.30
C ASP A 24 2.30 3.44 -15.25
N LYS A 25 3.26 3.91 -16.05
CA LYS A 25 3.04 5.00 -17.02
C LYS A 25 2.00 4.66 -18.08
N ASP A 26 1.75 3.37 -18.34
CA ASP A 26 0.75 2.90 -19.31
C ASP A 26 -0.63 2.70 -18.66
N GLY A 27 -0.76 2.98 -17.37
CA GLY A 27 -2.00 2.86 -16.63
C GLY A 27 -2.30 1.47 -16.10
N LYS A 28 -1.35 0.52 -16.18
CA LYS A 28 -1.52 -0.83 -15.63
C LYS A 28 -1.47 -0.78 -14.12
N PRO A 29 -2.56 -1.17 -13.42
CA PRO A 29 -2.61 -1.07 -11.97
C PRO A 29 -1.92 -2.22 -11.28
N ASN A 30 -1.46 -1.97 -10.06
CA ASN A 30 -0.96 -2.98 -9.15
C ASN A 30 -1.31 -2.62 -7.71
N ILE A 31 -1.27 -3.62 -6.84
CA ILE A 31 -1.50 -3.45 -5.40
C ILE A 31 -0.35 -4.12 -4.67
N PHE A 32 0.11 -3.51 -3.61
CA PHE A 32 1.03 -4.16 -2.67
C PHE A 32 0.68 -3.77 -1.24
N THR A 33 0.95 -4.68 -0.33
CA THR A 33 0.65 -4.48 1.08
C THR A 33 1.84 -3.84 1.77
N VAL A 34 1.58 -2.78 2.51
CA VAL A 34 2.61 -2.01 3.22
C VAL A 34 2.23 -1.94 4.69
N ALA A 35 3.14 -2.42 5.55
CA ALA A 35 3.07 -2.22 6.99
C ALA A 35 3.96 -1.04 7.43
N TRP A 36 4.95 -0.69 6.63
CA TRP A 36 5.87 0.42 6.93
C TRP A 36 5.27 1.72 6.39
N THR A 37 4.25 2.21 7.12
CA THR A 37 3.49 3.40 6.80
C THR A 37 3.12 4.13 8.09
N GLY A 38 2.94 5.42 8.02
CA GLY A 38 2.56 6.19 9.19
C GLY A 38 2.30 7.66 8.89
N THR A 39 1.75 8.33 9.89
CA THR A 39 1.53 9.77 9.84
C THR A 39 2.84 10.50 10.13
N VAL A 40 3.17 11.46 9.29
CA VAL A 40 4.41 12.24 9.39
C VAL A 40 4.14 13.63 9.96
N CYS A 41 3.04 14.26 9.53
CA CYS A 41 2.70 15.62 9.93
C CYS A 41 1.17 15.79 9.93
N SER A 42 0.67 16.59 10.87
CA SER A 42 -0.77 16.86 10.98
C SER A 42 -1.19 18.11 10.21
N ASN A 43 -0.31 19.07 10.07
CA ASN A 43 -0.60 20.32 9.34
C ASN A 43 0.66 20.83 8.62
N PRO A 44 0.76 20.69 7.27
CA PRO A 44 -0.22 20.02 6.42
C PRO A 44 -0.31 18.50 6.71
N PRO A 45 -1.45 17.84 6.43
CA PRO A 45 -1.58 16.41 6.67
C PRO A 45 -0.69 15.62 5.73
N MET A 46 0.23 14.85 6.31
CA MET A 46 1.21 14.07 5.55
C MET A 46 1.31 12.66 6.11
N VAL A 47 1.41 11.71 5.22
CA VAL A 47 1.70 10.31 5.54
C VAL A 47 2.87 9.83 4.69
N SER A 48 3.52 8.77 5.13
CA SER A 48 4.62 8.14 4.40
C SER A 48 4.41 6.65 4.24
N ILE A 49 5.00 6.13 3.19
CA ILE A 49 5.21 4.69 3.01
C ILE A 49 6.68 4.46 2.71
N SER A 50 7.21 3.32 3.14
CA SER A 50 8.57 2.92 2.82
C SER A 50 8.53 1.78 1.81
N VAL A 51 9.13 1.99 0.65
CA VAL A 51 9.13 1.03 -0.46
C VAL A 51 10.56 0.70 -0.85
N ARG A 52 10.88 -0.60 -0.85
CA ARG A 52 12.21 -1.06 -1.23
C ARG A 52 12.35 -1.05 -2.76
N PRO A 53 13.51 -0.67 -3.30
CA PRO A 53 13.70 -0.55 -4.77
C PRO A 53 13.44 -1.84 -5.56
N GLU A 54 13.64 -3.00 -4.96
CA GLU A 54 13.41 -4.29 -5.61
C GLU A 54 11.93 -4.68 -5.74
N ARG A 55 11.02 -3.95 -5.10
CA ARG A 55 9.58 -4.19 -5.22
C ARG A 55 9.06 -3.74 -6.59
N TYR A 56 8.18 -4.55 -7.18
CA TYR A 56 7.57 -4.23 -8.48
C TYR A 56 6.90 -2.85 -8.49
N SER A 57 6.21 -2.48 -7.42
CA SER A 57 5.50 -1.20 -7.34
C SER A 57 6.42 0.02 -7.22
N TYR A 58 7.71 -0.18 -6.93
CA TYR A 58 8.65 0.93 -6.80
C TYR A 58 8.74 1.75 -8.09
N HIS A 59 8.94 1.07 -9.23
CA HIS A 59 9.04 1.78 -10.51
C HIS A 59 7.73 2.46 -10.91
N CYS A 60 6.57 1.88 -10.54
CA CYS A 60 5.28 2.51 -10.79
C CYS A 60 5.18 3.87 -10.10
N ILE A 61 5.64 3.95 -8.84
CA ILE A 61 5.65 5.19 -8.08
C ILE A 61 6.66 6.19 -8.66
N GLU A 62 7.83 5.72 -9.08
CA GLU A 62 8.81 6.59 -9.74
C GLU A 62 8.28 7.19 -11.03
N GLU A 63 7.58 6.40 -11.83
CA GLU A 63 7.04 6.84 -13.12
C GLU A 63 5.88 7.84 -12.98
N THR A 64 4.98 7.61 -12.03
CA THR A 64 3.76 8.42 -11.89
C THR A 64 3.84 9.46 -10.78
N GLY A 65 4.66 9.23 -9.76
CA GLY A 65 4.69 10.06 -8.56
C GLY A 65 3.44 9.98 -7.70
N GLU A 66 2.60 8.97 -7.93
CA GLU A 66 1.28 8.87 -7.31
C GLU A 66 1.04 7.48 -6.70
N PHE A 67 0.28 7.44 -5.62
CA PHE A 67 -0.23 6.19 -5.03
C PHE A 67 -1.47 6.47 -4.20
N VAL A 68 -2.23 5.41 -3.91
CA VAL A 68 -3.41 5.49 -3.03
C VAL A 68 -3.24 4.49 -1.89
N ILE A 69 -3.40 4.95 -0.66
CA ILE A 69 -3.47 4.09 0.52
C ILE A 69 -4.93 3.69 0.72
N ASN A 70 -5.20 2.40 0.65
CA ASN A 70 -6.53 1.83 0.89
C ASN A 70 -6.49 1.10 2.23
N LEU A 71 -7.35 1.50 3.16
CA LEU A 71 -7.38 0.89 4.49
C LEU A 71 -7.97 -0.52 4.40
N THR A 72 -7.32 -1.45 5.07
CA THR A 72 -7.72 -2.86 5.06
C THR A 72 -8.83 -3.10 6.07
N THR A 73 -9.91 -3.72 5.63
CA THR A 73 -11.00 -4.18 6.48
C THR A 73 -10.82 -5.66 6.81
N LYS A 74 -11.66 -6.20 7.69
CA LYS A 74 -11.66 -7.62 8.01
C LYS A 74 -11.91 -8.49 6.77
N GLU A 75 -12.80 -8.05 5.90
CA GLU A 75 -13.16 -8.74 4.65
C GLU A 75 -11.99 -8.76 3.66
N LEU A 76 -11.11 -7.77 3.73
CA LEU A 76 -9.95 -7.64 2.84
C LEU A 76 -8.68 -8.33 3.38
N THR A 77 -8.74 -9.00 4.52
CA THR A 77 -7.55 -9.61 5.16
C THR A 77 -6.83 -10.59 4.24
N LYS A 78 -7.58 -11.47 3.56
CA LYS A 78 -7.00 -12.43 2.64
C LYS A 78 -6.35 -11.74 1.43
N ALA A 79 -7.00 -10.73 0.89
CA ALA A 79 -6.47 -9.95 -0.23
C ALA A 79 -5.20 -9.18 0.18
N ALA A 80 -5.18 -8.62 1.38
CA ALA A 80 -4.00 -7.92 1.90
C ALA A 80 -2.81 -8.86 2.05
N ASP A 81 -3.01 -10.06 2.57
CA ASP A 81 -1.96 -11.07 2.66
C ASP A 81 -1.43 -11.46 1.28
N PHE A 82 -2.32 -11.80 0.37
CA PHE A 82 -1.96 -12.18 -1.00
C PHE A 82 -1.16 -11.08 -1.70
N CYS A 83 -1.62 -9.84 -1.64
CA CYS A 83 -0.94 -8.71 -2.26
C CYS A 83 0.43 -8.41 -1.65
N GLY A 84 0.68 -8.85 -0.42
CA GLY A 84 1.96 -8.71 0.25
C GLY A 84 2.98 -9.79 -0.12
N VAL A 85 2.53 -10.98 -0.53
CA VAL A 85 3.42 -12.12 -0.79
C VAL A 85 3.61 -12.43 -2.28
N ARG A 86 2.79 -11.88 -3.17
CA ARG A 86 2.91 -12.06 -4.62
C ARG A 86 3.44 -10.80 -5.29
N SER A 87 4.08 -10.98 -6.46
CA SER A 87 4.60 -9.87 -7.24
C SER A 87 3.64 -9.51 -8.38
N GLY A 88 3.49 -8.22 -8.65
CA GLY A 88 2.76 -7.75 -9.83
C GLY A 88 3.40 -8.12 -11.16
N ARG A 89 4.67 -8.60 -11.14
CA ARG A 89 5.32 -9.18 -12.32
C ARG A 89 4.66 -10.49 -12.76
N ASP A 90 4.13 -11.25 -11.81
CA ASP A 90 3.66 -12.61 -12.03
C ASP A 90 2.15 -12.72 -12.11
N VAL A 91 1.42 -11.84 -11.41
CA VAL A 91 -0.03 -11.93 -11.28
C VAL A 91 -0.69 -10.55 -11.35
N ASP A 92 -1.92 -10.51 -11.87
CA ASP A 92 -2.82 -9.37 -11.77
C ASP A 92 -3.60 -9.49 -10.44
N LYS A 93 -3.19 -8.72 -9.47
CA LYS A 93 -3.73 -8.82 -8.10
C LYS A 93 -5.18 -8.35 -8.00
N PHE A 94 -5.61 -7.39 -8.82
CA PHE A 94 -7.01 -7.00 -8.88
C PHE A 94 -7.89 -8.17 -9.34
N ALA A 95 -7.49 -8.84 -10.41
CA ALA A 95 -8.22 -9.98 -10.95
C ALA A 95 -8.18 -11.19 -10.01
N GLU A 96 -7.00 -11.54 -9.49
CA GLU A 96 -6.82 -12.72 -8.63
C GLU A 96 -7.60 -12.61 -7.32
N MET A 97 -7.67 -11.43 -6.73
CA MET A 97 -8.40 -11.21 -5.48
C MET A 97 -9.81 -10.65 -5.69
N ASN A 98 -10.26 -10.62 -6.93
CA ASN A 98 -11.59 -10.12 -7.29
C ASN A 98 -11.85 -8.71 -6.73
N LEU A 99 -10.85 -7.84 -6.86
CA LEU A 99 -10.93 -6.46 -6.44
C LEU A 99 -11.23 -5.57 -7.65
N THR A 100 -11.96 -4.51 -7.41
CA THR A 100 -12.40 -3.58 -8.45
C THR A 100 -11.55 -2.32 -8.43
N PRO A 101 -10.79 -2.01 -9.50
CA PRO A 101 -10.13 -0.72 -9.60
C PRO A 101 -11.18 0.37 -9.77
N TRP A 102 -11.11 1.39 -8.93
CA TRP A 102 -12.02 2.52 -8.95
C TRP A 102 -11.25 3.80 -9.24
N PRO A 103 -11.72 4.68 -10.13
CA PRO A 103 -10.99 5.89 -10.48
C PRO A 103 -10.66 6.75 -9.26
N GLY A 104 -9.42 7.24 -9.18
CA GLY A 104 -9.03 8.21 -8.18
C GLY A 104 -9.68 9.57 -8.45
N GLN A 105 -9.99 10.33 -7.40
CA GLN A 105 -10.57 11.65 -7.57
C GLN A 105 -9.53 12.75 -7.81
N LYS A 106 -8.35 12.60 -7.24
CA LYS A 106 -7.28 13.59 -7.25
C LYS A 106 -6.01 13.12 -7.94
N VAL A 107 -5.92 11.82 -8.19
CA VAL A 107 -4.76 11.17 -8.78
C VAL A 107 -5.19 10.27 -9.92
N SER A 108 -4.28 9.94 -10.84
CA SER A 108 -4.56 9.09 -11.99
C SER A 108 -4.59 7.59 -11.63
N VAL A 109 -3.91 7.21 -10.57
CA VAL A 109 -3.88 5.80 -10.14
C VAL A 109 -5.20 5.40 -9.48
N PRO A 110 -5.65 4.14 -9.67
CA PRO A 110 -6.93 3.71 -9.12
C PRO A 110 -6.85 3.45 -7.62
N GLN A 111 -7.98 3.57 -6.96
CA GLN A 111 -8.21 3.05 -5.62
C GLN A 111 -8.90 1.69 -5.68
N ILE A 112 -9.01 1.02 -4.55
CA ILE A 112 -9.70 -0.27 -4.43
C ILE A 112 -11.14 0.00 -3.98
N ALA A 113 -12.11 -0.33 -4.82
CA ALA A 113 -13.53 -0.03 -4.54
C ALA A 113 -14.03 -0.70 -3.25
N GLU A 114 -13.55 -1.90 -2.94
CA GLU A 114 -13.95 -2.67 -1.76
C GLU A 114 -13.37 -2.10 -0.46
N SER A 115 -12.37 -1.23 -0.53
CA SER A 115 -11.89 -0.46 0.61
C SER A 115 -12.75 0.78 0.77
N GLN A 116 -13.44 0.89 1.90
CA GLN A 116 -14.35 2.01 2.16
C GLN A 116 -13.63 3.34 2.38
N ILE A 117 -12.33 3.31 2.68
CA ILE A 117 -11.53 4.50 2.93
C ILE A 117 -10.23 4.40 2.13
N GLY A 118 -10.14 5.23 1.11
CA GLY A 118 -8.92 5.43 0.33
C GLY A 118 -8.35 6.83 0.56
N ARG A 119 -7.02 6.95 0.62
CA ARG A 119 -6.31 8.22 0.72
C ARG A 119 -5.34 8.34 -0.45
N ALA A 120 -5.59 9.32 -1.31
CA ALA A 120 -4.75 9.58 -2.47
C ALA A 120 -3.54 10.44 -2.09
N HIS A 121 -2.39 10.12 -2.63
CA HIS A 121 -1.14 10.85 -2.42
C HIS A 121 -0.40 11.09 -3.72
N VAL A 122 0.26 12.23 -3.76
CA VAL A 122 1.06 12.70 -4.89
C VAL A 122 2.50 12.89 -4.44
#